data_9e740b9302c8b53f62910eb2bbe6d60c
#
_entry.id   9e740b9302c8b53f62910eb2bbe6d60c
#
_cell.length_a   1.000
_cell.length_b   1.000
_cell.length_c   1.000
_cell.angle_alpha   90.00
_cell.angle_beta   90.00
_cell.angle_gamma   90.00
#
_symmetry.space_group_name_H-M   'P 1'
#
loop_
_entity.id
_entity.type
_entity.pdbx_description
1 polymer ?
#
loop_
_entity_poly.entity_id
_entity_poly.type
_entity_poly.pdbx_seq_one_letter_code
_entity_poly.pdbx_strand_id
1 'polypeptide(L)'
;MNALFARHALLPEGWRRDVLLEWDIHGDLTRVSAGAQAPLKVARADYVLPGMVNLHSHAFQRALGGLTERAGDDGQKDSFWTWRDLMYRFAARITPQQIEAIAAQLFAECLRHGYTSLCEFHYLQRDVDGRSYARPAETAERVAAAGQAAGIGLTLLPVLYSHAGFGEQPLKPEQARFRTNVDEVLGIVEALGALRGGQLEVGAAPHSLRAATLDQIRALSTALPAGRPLHIHIAEQQAEVRQCLDALKRRPVQYLLDELGIDARWCLVHATHLDDDEVARLAASGAIAGLCPTTEANLGDGLFPLEPFLAAGGAFGIGSDSHVSHSPIEELRWLEYGQRLQHQRRNVAVTREQRNVGDYLWQAALGGGAQATGRRVGALAAGKRADLLVLDGQHPNLDGVRDDEVLGRLVFCGNDNLVRDVLCGGHWVVQGGRHVAQDAIAQRYRQAVRELREV
;
A
#
# COMPACT_ATOMS: atom_id res chain seq x y z
N MET A 1 -12.42 -28.10 -10.24
CA MET A 1 -11.21 -27.35 -10.61
C MET A 1 -11.67 -25.92 -10.88
N ASN A 2 -11.12 -24.96 -10.16
CA ASN A 2 -11.45 -23.57 -10.37
C ASN A 2 -10.62 -23.05 -11.55
N ALA A 3 -11.27 -22.42 -12.53
CA ALA A 3 -10.59 -21.94 -13.72
C ALA A 3 -11.27 -20.71 -14.34
N LEU A 4 -10.48 -19.89 -15.05
CA LEU A 4 -10.93 -18.77 -15.86
C LEU A 4 -10.21 -18.82 -17.21
N PHE A 5 -10.95 -18.63 -18.29
CA PHE A 5 -10.38 -18.44 -19.62
C PHE A 5 -10.37 -16.95 -19.97
N ALA A 6 -9.21 -16.40 -20.25
CA ALA A 6 -9.01 -15.02 -20.65
C ALA A 6 -8.67 -14.95 -22.16
N ARG A 7 -9.34 -14.09 -22.91
CA ARG A 7 -8.94 -13.78 -24.29
C ARG A 7 -7.56 -13.12 -24.33
N HIS A 8 -7.35 -12.18 -23.40
CA HIS A 8 -6.10 -11.45 -23.22
C HIS A 8 -5.73 -11.46 -21.75
N ALA A 9 -4.52 -11.86 -21.41
CA ALA A 9 -3.99 -11.82 -20.05
C ALA A 9 -2.61 -11.22 -20.01
N LEU A 10 -2.34 -10.39 -19.00
CA LEU A 10 -1.01 -9.86 -18.73
C LEU A 10 -0.23 -10.87 -17.88
N LEU A 11 0.66 -11.60 -18.52
CA LEU A 11 1.57 -12.56 -17.88
C LEU A 11 2.93 -11.89 -17.59
N PRO A 12 3.83 -12.51 -16.82
CA PRO A 12 5.16 -11.95 -16.55
C PRO A 12 5.97 -11.58 -17.80
N GLU A 13 5.80 -12.34 -18.88
CA GLU A 13 6.44 -12.12 -20.17
C GLU A 13 5.65 -11.18 -21.11
N GLY A 14 4.67 -10.48 -20.59
CA GLY A 14 3.79 -9.54 -21.33
C GLY A 14 2.42 -10.13 -21.70
N TRP A 15 1.69 -9.41 -22.54
CA TRP A 15 0.35 -9.82 -22.97
C TRP A 15 0.37 -11.13 -23.75
N ARG A 16 -0.58 -12.02 -23.42
CA ARG A 16 -0.82 -13.30 -24.11
C ARG A 16 -2.31 -13.46 -24.40
N ARG A 17 -2.60 -14.20 -25.45
CA ARG A 17 -3.96 -14.53 -25.88
C ARG A 17 -4.34 -15.95 -25.50
N ASP A 18 -5.65 -16.16 -25.35
CA ASP A 18 -6.27 -17.46 -25.08
C ASP A 18 -5.62 -18.17 -23.89
N VAL A 19 -5.67 -17.52 -22.73
CA VAL A 19 -4.99 -17.96 -21.51
C VAL A 19 -5.97 -18.66 -20.60
N LEU A 20 -5.69 -19.94 -20.26
CA LEU A 20 -6.37 -20.68 -19.22
C LEU A 20 -5.62 -20.54 -17.89
N LEU A 21 -6.31 -19.98 -16.89
CA LEU A 21 -5.85 -19.83 -15.52
C LEU A 21 -6.56 -20.83 -14.63
N GLU A 22 -5.81 -21.68 -13.90
CA GLU A 22 -6.34 -22.71 -13.02
C GLU A 22 -5.76 -22.51 -11.61
N TRP A 23 -6.62 -22.67 -10.58
CA TRP A 23 -6.20 -22.53 -9.18
C TRP A 23 -6.82 -23.58 -8.28
N ASP A 24 -6.17 -23.81 -7.14
CA ASP A 24 -6.58 -24.81 -6.15
C ASP A 24 -7.54 -24.22 -5.09
N ILE A 25 -7.92 -25.07 -4.14
CA ILE A 25 -8.80 -24.70 -3.01
C ILE A 25 -8.13 -23.76 -2.00
N HIS A 26 -6.81 -23.64 -2.04
CA HIS A 26 -6.04 -22.75 -1.20
C HIS A 26 -5.89 -21.35 -1.82
N GLY A 27 -6.35 -21.19 -3.08
CA GLY A 27 -6.28 -19.95 -3.83
C GLY A 27 -4.91 -19.69 -4.44
N ASP A 28 -4.14 -20.73 -4.74
CA ASP A 28 -2.87 -20.62 -5.45
C ASP A 28 -3.05 -21.02 -6.92
N LEU A 29 -2.49 -20.25 -7.85
CA LEU A 29 -2.44 -20.60 -9.26
C LEU A 29 -1.60 -21.87 -9.45
N THR A 30 -2.24 -22.93 -9.94
CA THR A 30 -1.59 -24.22 -10.20
C THR A 30 -1.08 -24.34 -11.62
N ARG A 31 -1.75 -23.66 -12.57
CA ARG A 31 -1.38 -23.68 -13.98
C ARG A 31 -1.83 -22.42 -14.71
N VAL A 32 -0.97 -21.93 -15.59
CA VAL A 32 -1.25 -20.82 -16.52
C VAL A 32 -0.81 -21.28 -17.91
N SER A 33 -1.75 -21.32 -18.86
CA SER A 33 -1.49 -21.85 -20.21
C SER A 33 -1.95 -20.89 -21.27
N ALA A 34 -1.02 -20.29 -22.01
CA ALA A 34 -1.32 -19.44 -23.16
C ALA A 34 -1.61 -20.30 -24.42
N GLY A 35 -2.38 -19.77 -25.37
CA GLY A 35 -2.79 -20.49 -26.58
C GLY A 35 -3.71 -21.70 -26.30
N ALA A 36 -4.40 -21.69 -25.16
CA ALA A 36 -5.28 -22.77 -24.75
C ALA A 36 -6.61 -22.72 -25.52
N GLN A 37 -7.23 -23.88 -25.73
CA GLN A 37 -8.63 -23.95 -26.16
C GLN A 37 -9.54 -23.66 -24.95
N ALA A 38 -10.56 -22.81 -25.17
CA ALA A 38 -11.52 -22.48 -24.13
C ALA A 38 -12.38 -23.71 -23.74
N PRO A 39 -12.31 -24.24 -22.50
CA PRO A 39 -13.17 -25.33 -22.08
C PRO A 39 -14.65 -24.93 -22.05
N LEU A 40 -15.56 -25.87 -22.31
CA LEU A 40 -17.00 -25.58 -22.48
C LEU A 40 -17.68 -25.01 -21.23
N LYS A 41 -17.21 -25.31 -20.02
CA LYS A 41 -17.85 -24.96 -18.75
C LYS A 41 -17.00 -24.03 -17.88
N VAL A 42 -16.05 -23.30 -18.46
CA VAL A 42 -15.18 -22.35 -17.75
C VAL A 42 -15.66 -20.93 -17.98
N ALA A 43 -15.64 -20.11 -16.92
CA ALA A 43 -15.95 -18.68 -17.01
C ALA A 43 -14.97 -18.00 -17.98
N ARG A 44 -15.45 -16.97 -18.68
CA ARG A 44 -14.67 -16.26 -19.71
C ARG A 44 -14.55 -14.79 -19.36
N ALA A 45 -13.38 -14.23 -19.67
CA ALA A 45 -13.07 -12.81 -19.55
C ALA A 45 -12.38 -12.33 -20.83
N ASP A 46 -12.56 -11.04 -21.16
CA ASP A 46 -11.86 -10.43 -22.30
C ASP A 46 -10.42 -10.06 -21.89
N TYR A 47 -10.25 -9.25 -20.84
CA TYR A 47 -8.95 -8.81 -20.34
C TYR A 47 -8.76 -9.19 -18.88
N VAL A 48 -7.64 -9.81 -18.57
CA VAL A 48 -7.26 -10.23 -17.21
C VAL A 48 -5.87 -9.70 -16.85
N LEU A 49 -5.78 -9.04 -15.71
CA LEU A 49 -4.55 -8.49 -15.13
C LEU A 49 -4.25 -9.16 -13.79
N PRO A 50 -2.99 -9.25 -13.37
CA PRO A 50 -2.68 -9.51 -11.96
C PRO A 50 -3.22 -8.39 -11.07
N GLY A 51 -3.71 -8.75 -9.87
CA GLY A 51 -4.16 -7.79 -8.88
C GLY A 51 -3.02 -6.91 -8.38
N MET A 52 -3.30 -5.61 -8.23
CA MET A 52 -2.32 -4.64 -7.73
C MET A 52 -2.11 -4.75 -6.23
N VAL A 53 -0.95 -4.34 -5.77
CA VAL A 53 -0.58 -4.25 -4.36
C VAL A 53 -0.62 -2.79 -3.91
N ASN A 54 -1.35 -2.53 -2.84
CA ASN A 54 -1.28 -1.30 -2.04
C ASN A 54 -0.20 -1.52 -0.96
N LEU A 55 1.00 -0.99 -1.17
CA LEU A 55 2.12 -1.29 -0.27
C LEU A 55 2.14 -0.45 1.02
N HIS A 56 1.25 0.54 1.15
CA HIS A 56 1.20 1.41 2.32
C HIS A 56 -0.20 1.94 2.60
N SER A 57 -0.66 1.82 3.84
CA SER A 57 -2.00 2.15 4.29
C SER A 57 -2.03 2.41 5.79
N HIS A 58 -2.85 3.37 6.19
CA HIS A 58 -3.29 3.63 7.56
C HIS A 58 -4.82 3.57 7.60
N ALA A 59 -5.39 2.38 7.69
CA ALA A 59 -6.82 2.15 7.43
C ALA A 59 -7.76 3.06 8.23
N PHE A 60 -7.44 3.40 9.48
CA PHE A 60 -8.29 4.26 10.30
C PHE A 60 -8.43 5.67 9.74
N GLN A 61 -7.45 6.17 8.96
CA GLN A 61 -7.48 7.50 8.35
C GLN A 61 -8.54 7.62 7.24
N ARG A 62 -9.05 6.49 6.70
CA ARG A 62 -10.16 6.52 5.75
C ARG A 62 -11.37 7.31 6.24
N ALA A 63 -11.62 7.32 7.53
CA ALA A 63 -12.73 8.08 8.12
C ALA A 63 -12.47 9.61 8.19
N LEU A 64 -11.25 10.07 7.94
CA LEU A 64 -10.86 11.47 7.83
C LEU A 64 -10.99 12.04 6.41
N GLY A 65 -11.16 11.21 5.40
CA GLY A 65 -11.16 11.62 4.00
C GLY A 65 -12.05 12.83 3.72
N GLY A 66 -11.46 13.91 3.19
CA GLY A 66 -12.11 15.18 2.87
C GLY A 66 -12.43 16.09 4.07
N LEU A 67 -12.14 15.69 5.31
CA LEU A 67 -12.37 16.55 6.50
C LEU A 67 -11.22 17.51 6.78
N THR A 68 -10.10 17.32 6.11
CA THR A 68 -8.86 18.08 6.26
C THR A 68 -8.70 19.20 5.23
N GLU A 69 -9.62 19.30 4.26
CA GLU A 69 -9.56 20.25 3.14
C GLU A 69 -10.17 21.62 3.49
N ARG A 70 -9.86 22.14 4.68
CA ARG A 70 -10.33 23.46 5.15
C ARG A 70 -9.19 24.22 5.81
N ALA A 71 -8.82 25.34 5.23
CA ALA A 71 -7.85 26.26 5.83
C ALA A 71 -8.35 26.80 7.18
N GLY A 72 -7.44 27.02 8.13
CA GLY A 72 -7.73 27.62 9.43
C GLY A 72 -8.25 29.06 9.31
N ASP A 73 -9.07 29.48 10.27
CA ASP A 73 -9.69 30.80 10.29
C ASP A 73 -8.70 31.94 10.61
N ASP A 74 -7.50 31.65 11.08
CA ASP A 74 -6.48 32.58 11.58
C ASP A 74 -5.43 32.98 10.53
N GLY A 75 -5.62 32.59 9.26
CA GLY A 75 -4.68 32.89 8.18
C GLY A 75 -3.33 32.16 8.29
N GLN A 76 -3.19 31.22 9.23
CA GLN A 76 -2.02 30.35 9.27
C GLN A 76 -1.98 29.47 8.02
N LYS A 77 -0.79 29.30 7.45
CA LYS A 77 -0.58 28.39 6.32
C LYS A 77 -0.83 26.96 6.79
N ASP A 78 -1.79 26.30 6.16
CA ASP A 78 -2.03 24.88 6.36
C ASP A 78 -0.84 24.05 5.86
N SER A 79 -0.57 22.91 6.51
CA SER A 79 0.60 22.10 6.26
C SER A 79 0.39 20.66 6.76
N PHE A 80 1.30 19.76 6.44
CA PHE A 80 1.40 18.44 7.04
C PHE A 80 1.21 18.45 8.58
N TRP A 81 1.73 19.44 9.28
CA TRP A 81 1.69 19.49 10.75
C TRP A 81 0.28 19.82 11.29
N THR A 82 -0.47 20.70 10.65
CA THR A 82 -1.86 21.00 11.01
C THR A 82 -2.78 19.83 10.70
N TRP A 83 -2.58 19.16 9.58
CA TRP A 83 -3.25 17.91 9.21
C TRP A 83 -2.99 16.82 10.27
N ARG A 84 -1.73 16.63 10.67
CA ARG A 84 -1.34 15.64 11.67
C ARG A 84 -2.01 15.87 13.03
N ASP A 85 -2.10 17.10 13.47
CA ASP A 85 -2.76 17.45 14.74
C ASP A 85 -4.28 17.15 14.70
N LEU A 86 -4.94 17.33 13.56
CA LEU A 86 -6.32 16.89 13.36
C LEU A 86 -6.43 15.35 13.39
N MET A 87 -5.54 14.68 12.72
CA MET A 87 -5.46 13.21 12.71
C MET A 87 -5.28 12.67 14.14
N TYR A 88 -4.41 13.27 14.95
CA TYR A 88 -4.23 12.86 16.35
C TYR A 88 -5.51 13.00 17.18
N ARG A 89 -6.22 14.12 17.07
CA ARG A 89 -7.51 14.34 17.76
C ARG A 89 -8.56 13.30 17.35
N PHE A 90 -8.59 12.93 16.08
CA PHE A 90 -9.46 11.89 15.58
C PHE A 90 -9.06 10.51 16.09
N ALA A 91 -7.78 10.17 15.96
CA ALA A 91 -7.22 8.89 16.42
C ALA A 91 -7.45 8.65 17.92
N ALA A 92 -7.45 9.72 18.74
CA ALA A 92 -7.66 9.63 20.19
C ALA A 92 -9.02 9.03 20.58
N ARG A 93 -9.99 8.94 19.66
CA ARG A 93 -11.39 8.58 19.96
C ARG A 93 -11.84 7.25 19.38
N ILE A 94 -11.12 6.70 18.43
CA ILE A 94 -11.52 5.50 17.69
C ILE A 94 -11.42 4.26 18.58
N THR A 95 -12.52 3.52 18.73
CA THR A 95 -12.57 2.23 19.45
C THR A 95 -12.07 1.08 18.55
N PRO A 96 -11.70 -0.09 19.13
CA PRO A 96 -11.31 -1.27 18.33
C PRO A 96 -12.38 -1.73 17.34
N GLN A 97 -13.67 -1.65 17.71
CA GLN A 97 -14.78 -2.00 16.82
C GLN A 97 -14.92 -1.03 15.66
N GLN A 98 -14.67 0.26 15.89
CA GLN A 98 -14.67 1.27 14.85
C GLN A 98 -13.45 1.12 13.92
N ILE A 99 -12.27 0.75 14.45
CA ILE A 99 -11.09 0.40 13.64
C ILE A 99 -11.45 -0.72 12.65
N GLU A 100 -12.07 -1.82 13.15
CA GLU A 100 -12.51 -2.94 12.30
C GLU A 100 -13.49 -2.49 11.20
N ALA A 101 -14.49 -1.70 11.56
CA ALA A 101 -15.51 -1.23 10.61
C ALA A 101 -14.93 -0.30 9.54
N ILE A 102 -14.02 0.61 9.92
CA ILE A 102 -13.37 1.55 9.00
C ILE A 102 -12.41 0.79 8.08
N ALA A 103 -11.59 -0.10 8.62
CA ALA A 103 -10.67 -0.91 7.84
C ALA A 103 -11.41 -1.81 6.83
N ALA A 104 -12.49 -2.46 7.22
CA ALA A 104 -13.29 -3.29 6.31
C ALA A 104 -13.86 -2.49 5.13
N GLN A 105 -14.32 -1.27 5.37
CA GLN A 105 -14.80 -0.37 4.31
C GLN A 105 -13.68 0.00 3.34
N LEU A 106 -12.53 0.43 3.86
CA LEU A 106 -11.38 0.74 3.03
C LEU A 106 -10.96 -0.46 2.17
N PHE A 107 -10.84 -1.63 2.76
CA PHE A 107 -10.39 -2.83 2.06
C PHE A 107 -11.37 -3.24 0.94
N ALA A 108 -12.68 -3.10 1.16
CA ALA A 108 -13.68 -3.30 0.12
C ALA A 108 -13.58 -2.26 -1.01
N GLU A 109 -13.27 -1.00 -0.69
CA GLU A 109 -13.03 0.06 -1.68
C GLU A 109 -11.76 -0.23 -2.49
N CYS A 110 -10.66 -0.60 -1.84
CA CYS A 110 -9.40 -1.00 -2.50
C CYS A 110 -9.62 -2.17 -3.46
N LEU A 111 -10.34 -3.23 -3.04
CA LEU A 111 -10.67 -4.38 -3.90
C LEU A 111 -11.46 -3.95 -5.14
N ARG A 112 -12.45 -3.07 -4.99
CA ARG A 112 -13.25 -2.58 -6.11
C ARG A 112 -12.42 -1.81 -7.14
N HIS A 113 -11.34 -1.19 -6.74
CA HIS A 113 -10.44 -0.45 -7.61
C HIS A 113 -9.24 -1.27 -8.12
N GLY A 114 -9.13 -2.55 -7.69
CA GLY A 114 -8.12 -3.47 -8.23
C GLY A 114 -6.91 -3.74 -7.34
N TYR A 115 -6.87 -3.23 -6.12
CA TYR A 115 -5.93 -3.70 -5.12
C TYR A 115 -6.40 -5.04 -4.56
N THR A 116 -5.59 -6.10 -4.65
CA THR A 116 -5.89 -7.43 -4.09
C THR A 116 -5.04 -7.76 -2.88
N SER A 117 -3.99 -6.99 -2.65
CA SER A 117 -3.12 -7.07 -1.48
C SER A 117 -2.86 -5.69 -0.92
N LEU A 118 -2.73 -5.60 0.42
CA LEU A 118 -2.49 -4.35 1.11
C LEU A 118 -1.51 -4.56 2.27
N CYS A 119 -0.54 -3.63 2.42
CA CYS A 119 0.28 -3.53 3.62
C CYS A 119 -0.32 -2.48 4.55
N GLU A 120 -0.76 -2.89 5.72
CA GLU A 120 -1.32 -1.99 6.73
C GLU A 120 -0.28 -1.63 7.77
N PHE A 121 0.14 -0.38 7.78
CA PHE A 121 1.09 0.20 8.72
C PHE A 121 0.32 0.65 9.98
N HIS A 122 0.11 -0.30 10.90
CA HIS A 122 -0.82 -0.17 12.01
C HIS A 122 -0.15 0.35 13.27
N TYR A 123 -0.49 1.58 13.72
CA TYR A 123 0.10 2.22 14.89
C TYR A 123 -0.88 2.62 16.02
N LEU A 124 -2.17 2.30 15.92
CA LEU A 124 -3.13 2.47 17.02
C LEU A 124 -3.07 1.27 17.96
N GLN A 125 -2.08 1.20 18.85
CA GLN A 125 -1.81 0.00 19.66
C GLN A 125 -2.39 0.06 21.08
N ARG A 126 -2.81 1.24 21.56
CA ARG A 126 -3.31 1.43 22.91
C ARG A 126 -4.73 1.94 22.92
N ASP A 127 -5.39 1.79 24.09
CA ASP A 127 -6.74 2.28 24.29
C ASP A 127 -6.80 3.81 24.27
N VAL A 128 -8.00 4.37 24.25
CA VAL A 128 -8.26 5.83 24.16
C VAL A 128 -7.63 6.62 25.31
N ASP A 129 -7.37 5.98 26.46
CA ASP A 129 -6.66 6.56 27.60
C ASP A 129 -5.14 6.32 27.59
N GLY A 130 -4.60 5.70 26.52
CA GLY A 130 -3.18 5.36 26.36
C GLY A 130 -2.71 4.12 27.14
N ARG A 131 -3.61 3.38 27.78
CA ARG A 131 -3.29 2.12 28.45
C ARG A 131 -3.20 0.96 27.46
N SER A 132 -2.48 -0.08 27.83
CA SER A 132 -2.47 -1.33 27.08
C SER A 132 -3.82 -2.02 27.19
N TYR A 133 -4.29 -2.60 26.10
CA TYR A 133 -5.42 -3.53 26.13
C TYR A 133 -5.06 -4.80 26.92
N ALA A 134 -6.05 -5.50 27.42
CA ALA A 134 -5.86 -6.81 28.07
C ALA A 134 -5.19 -7.82 27.11
N ARG A 135 -5.49 -7.72 25.81
CA ARG A 135 -4.77 -8.39 24.71
C ARG A 135 -3.96 -7.35 23.96
N PRO A 136 -2.63 -7.37 24.02
CA PRO A 136 -1.81 -6.34 23.37
C PRO A 136 -2.03 -6.21 21.86
N ALA A 137 -2.44 -7.28 21.18
CA ALA A 137 -2.74 -7.30 19.75
C ALA A 137 -4.21 -6.93 19.40
N GLU A 138 -5.04 -6.49 20.35
CA GLU A 138 -6.49 -6.26 20.15
C GLU A 138 -6.82 -5.49 18.87
N THR A 139 -6.21 -4.34 18.67
CA THR A 139 -6.49 -3.49 17.49
C THR A 139 -5.95 -4.09 16.19
N ALA A 140 -4.78 -4.71 16.24
CA ALA A 140 -4.19 -5.40 15.10
C ALA A 140 -5.01 -6.64 14.68
N GLU A 141 -5.54 -7.41 15.65
CA GLU A 141 -6.47 -8.51 15.40
C GLU A 141 -7.78 -8.01 14.76
N ARG A 142 -8.27 -6.81 15.12
CA ARG A 142 -9.44 -6.18 14.51
C ARG A 142 -9.18 -5.83 13.05
N VAL A 143 -8.01 -5.33 12.72
CA VAL A 143 -7.62 -5.08 11.32
C VAL A 143 -7.50 -6.38 10.54
N ALA A 144 -6.91 -7.42 11.13
CA ALA A 144 -6.85 -8.76 10.50
C ALA A 144 -8.26 -9.32 10.22
N ALA A 145 -9.20 -9.19 11.17
CA ALA A 145 -10.60 -9.57 11.01
C ALA A 145 -11.29 -8.78 9.90
N ALA A 146 -11.02 -7.47 9.79
CA ALA A 146 -11.50 -6.63 8.70
C ALA A 146 -10.99 -7.10 7.33
N GLY A 147 -9.71 -7.46 7.23
CA GLY A 147 -9.10 -8.04 6.03
C GLY A 147 -9.77 -9.34 5.61
N GLN A 148 -10.03 -10.22 6.56
CA GLN A 148 -10.75 -11.48 6.33
C GLN A 148 -12.20 -11.22 5.87
N ALA A 149 -12.92 -10.30 6.51
CA ALA A 149 -14.30 -9.94 6.16
C ALA A 149 -14.42 -9.33 4.75
N ALA A 150 -13.44 -8.54 4.33
CA ALA A 150 -13.38 -8.00 2.98
C ALA A 150 -12.82 -9.01 1.96
N GLY A 151 -12.06 -10.00 2.40
CA GLY A 151 -11.42 -10.98 1.52
C GLY A 151 -10.16 -10.46 0.82
N ILE A 152 -9.55 -9.38 1.31
CA ILE A 152 -8.29 -8.83 0.78
C ILE A 152 -7.09 -9.61 1.33
N GLY A 153 -6.04 -9.73 0.54
CA GLY A 153 -4.75 -10.16 1.05
C GLY A 153 -4.08 -9.07 1.89
N LEU A 154 -3.69 -9.38 3.11
CA LEU A 154 -3.17 -8.41 4.07
C LEU A 154 -1.74 -8.75 4.48
N THR A 155 -0.87 -7.74 4.52
CA THR A 155 0.40 -7.76 5.27
C THR A 155 0.28 -6.76 6.38
N LEU A 156 0.18 -7.23 7.62
CA LEU A 156 -0.02 -6.38 8.79
C LEU A 156 1.32 -6.07 9.44
N LEU A 157 1.57 -4.78 9.64
CA LEU A 157 2.83 -4.23 10.12
C LEU A 157 2.60 -3.49 11.46
N PRO A 158 2.69 -4.18 12.61
CA PRO A 158 2.72 -3.52 13.91
C PRO A 158 3.88 -2.54 13.99
N VAL A 159 3.60 -1.34 14.52
CA VAL A 159 4.51 -0.20 14.44
C VAL A 159 5.23 0.04 15.75
N LEU A 160 6.53 0.24 15.67
CA LEU A 160 7.38 0.73 16.75
C LEU A 160 7.31 2.27 16.79
N TYR A 161 6.78 2.81 17.89
CA TYR A 161 6.62 4.25 18.09
C TYR A 161 6.96 4.62 19.55
N SER A 162 8.18 5.06 19.81
CA SER A 162 8.69 5.29 21.17
C SER A 162 8.92 6.76 21.50
N HIS A 163 9.12 7.64 20.48
CA HIS A 163 9.53 9.03 20.67
C HIS A 163 8.72 9.99 19.81
N ALA A 164 8.65 11.26 20.23
CA ALA A 164 7.95 12.33 19.51
C ALA A 164 8.79 13.02 18.42
N GLY A 165 10.12 12.84 18.46
CA GLY A 165 11.07 13.50 17.55
C GLY A 165 12.50 13.04 17.78
N PHE A 166 13.41 13.53 16.95
CA PHE A 166 14.84 13.26 17.07
C PHE A 166 15.38 13.64 18.45
N GLY A 167 16.36 12.87 18.96
CA GLY A 167 16.92 13.05 20.28
C GLY A 167 16.02 12.51 21.40
N GLU A 168 15.27 11.46 21.10
CA GLU A 168 14.46 10.72 22.08
C GLU A 168 13.43 11.59 22.83
N GLN A 169 12.87 12.58 22.12
CA GLN A 169 11.88 13.46 22.72
C GLN A 169 10.70 12.66 23.28
N PRO A 170 10.25 12.95 24.52
CA PRO A 170 9.14 12.23 25.13
C PRO A 170 7.86 12.40 24.32
N LEU A 171 7.05 11.33 24.25
CA LEU A 171 5.77 11.37 23.55
C LEU A 171 4.85 12.42 24.17
N LYS A 172 4.15 13.13 23.31
CA LYS A 172 3.06 14.04 23.72
C LYS A 172 1.82 13.24 24.12
N PRO A 173 0.89 13.83 24.91
CA PRO A 173 -0.34 13.15 25.29
C PRO A 173 -1.14 12.61 24.10
N GLU A 174 -1.19 13.36 22.97
CA GLU A 174 -1.91 12.99 21.77
C GLU A 174 -1.32 11.75 21.07
N GLN A 175 -0.05 11.43 21.34
CA GLN A 175 0.66 10.28 20.80
C GLN A 175 0.59 9.04 21.70
N ALA A 176 -0.05 9.13 22.87
CA ALA A 176 -0.07 8.04 23.86
C ALA A 176 -0.62 6.73 23.28
N ARG A 177 -1.58 6.80 22.35
CA ARG A 177 -2.18 5.64 21.68
C ARG A 177 -1.24 4.89 20.74
N PHE A 178 -0.18 5.54 20.28
CA PHE A 178 0.80 4.96 19.35
C PHE A 178 1.96 4.29 20.07
N ARG A 179 2.15 4.61 21.37
CA ARG A 179 3.30 4.18 22.13
C ARG A 179 3.51 2.67 22.12
N THR A 180 4.68 2.25 21.67
CA THR A 180 5.17 0.87 21.74
C THR A 180 6.67 0.87 22.01
N ASN A 181 7.18 -0.25 22.47
CA ASN A 181 8.59 -0.61 22.48
C ASN A 181 8.84 -1.86 21.62
N VAL A 182 10.10 -2.27 21.50
CA VAL A 182 10.49 -3.40 20.65
C VAL A 182 9.80 -4.70 21.09
N ASP A 183 9.79 -4.99 22.39
CA ASP A 183 9.21 -6.23 22.93
C ASP A 183 7.69 -6.29 22.71
N GLU A 184 7.00 -5.15 22.88
CA GLU A 184 5.56 -5.05 22.60
C GLU A 184 5.25 -5.32 21.14
N VAL A 185 6.03 -4.74 20.21
CA VAL A 185 5.85 -4.97 18.76
C VAL A 185 6.10 -6.44 18.42
N LEU A 186 7.17 -7.04 18.95
CA LEU A 186 7.46 -8.46 18.72
C LEU A 186 6.37 -9.37 19.30
N GLY A 187 5.84 -9.04 20.47
CA GLY A 187 4.70 -9.77 21.08
C GLY A 187 3.43 -9.68 20.22
N ILE A 188 3.15 -8.53 19.59
CA ILE A 188 2.03 -8.39 18.65
C ILE A 188 2.30 -9.21 17.37
N VAL A 189 3.52 -9.18 16.83
CA VAL A 189 3.92 -9.97 15.67
C VAL A 189 3.75 -11.48 15.94
N GLU A 190 4.13 -11.94 17.12
CA GLU A 190 3.96 -13.34 17.54
C GLU A 190 2.48 -13.72 17.63
N ALA A 191 1.65 -12.90 18.28
CA ALA A 191 0.21 -13.12 18.42
C ALA A 191 -0.49 -13.21 17.03
N LEU A 192 -0.17 -12.30 16.14
CA LEU A 192 -0.67 -12.31 14.76
C LEU A 192 -0.11 -13.47 13.94
N GLY A 193 1.09 -13.93 14.26
CA GLY A 193 1.73 -15.08 13.64
C GLY A 193 0.90 -16.36 13.74
N ALA A 194 0.12 -16.52 14.81
CA ALA A 194 -0.82 -17.62 14.99
C ALA A 194 -2.02 -17.57 14.02
N LEU A 195 -2.35 -16.39 13.50
CA LEU A 195 -3.42 -16.17 12.52
C LEU A 195 -2.92 -16.21 11.07
N ARG A 196 -1.59 -16.31 10.90
CA ARG A 196 -0.94 -16.28 9.58
C ARG A 196 -1.46 -17.40 8.68
N GLY A 197 -1.76 -17.05 7.42
CA GLY A 197 -2.26 -18.02 6.42
C GLY A 197 -2.19 -17.44 5.01
N GLY A 198 -2.88 -18.06 4.06
CA GLY A 198 -2.84 -17.65 2.65
C GLY A 198 -3.20 -16.19 2.38
N GLN A 199 -4.02 -15.56 3.24
CA GLN A 199 -4.46 -14.18 3.08
C GLN A 199 -3.82 -13.21 4.09
N LEU A 200 -3.12 -13.67 5.13
CA LEU A 200 -2.46 -12.83 6.11
C LEU A 200 -0.96 -13.13 6.18
N GLU A 201 -0.14 -12.12 5.96
CA GLU A 201 1.28 -12.06 6.27
C GLU A 201 1.49 -11.05 7.40
N VAL A 202 2.58 -11.17 8.14
CA VAL A 202 2.92 -10.28 9.26
C VAL A 202 4.38 -9.85 9.14
N GLY A 203 4.62 -8.56 9.14
CA GLY A 203 5.93 -7.94 9.24
C GLY A 203 6.01 -7.03 10.45
N ALA A 204 6.82 -5.99 10.37
CA ALA A 204 6.89 -4.92 11.37
C ALA A 204 7.27 -3.60 10.70
N ALA A 205 7.09 -2.49 11.44
CA ALA A 205 7.54 -1.19 10.94
C ALA A 205 8.06 -0.30 12.08
N PRO A 206 9.33 0.09 12.10
CA PRO A 206 9.70 1.31 12.82
C PRO A 206 8.98 2.48 12.13
N HIS A 207 8.28 3.33 12.92
CA HIS A 207 7.48 4.41 12.30
C HIS A 207 8.36 5.32 11.43
N SER A 208 9.44 5.81 11.98
CA SER A 208 10.41 6.72 11.34
C SER A 208 11.63 6.90 12.24
N LEU A 209 12.69 7.54 11.75
CA LEU A 209 13.85 7.96 12.58
C LEU A 209 13.49 8.99 13.65
N ARG A 210 12.34 9.64 13.53
CA ARG A 210 11.79 10.56 14.56
C ARG A 210 11.19 9.80 15.75
N ALA A 211 10.62 8.63 15.49
CA ALA A 211 9.81 7.89 16.46
C ALA A 211 10.51 6.66 17.06
N ALA A 212 11.62 6.23 16.48
CA ALA A 212 12.42 5.11 16.98
C ALA A 212 13.92 5.43 16.85
N THR A 213 14.70 5.03 17.85
CA THR A 213 16.16 5.15 17.79
C THR A 213 16.75 4.09 16.86
N LEU A 214 17.96 4.34 16.36
CA LEU A 214 18.66 3.36 15.53
C LEU A 214 18.84 2.01 16.23
N ASP A 215 19.12 1.99 17.54
CA ASP A 215 19.29 0.76 18.30
C ASP A 215 17.96 -0.01 18.42
N GLN A 216 16.85 0.70 18.61
CA GLN A 216 15.53 0.07 18.60
C GLN A 216 15.18 -0.50 17.21
N ILE A 217 15.49 0.23 16.12
CA ILE A 217 15.29 -0.25 14.74
C ILE A 217 16.15 -1.48 14.48
N ARG A 218 17.42 -1.46 14.90
CA ARG A 218 18.34 -2.59 14.76
C ARG A 218 17.85 -3.80 15.56
N ALA A 219 17.43 -3.61 16.81
CA ALA A 219 16.88 -4.67 17.65
C ALA A 219 15.64 -5.31 17.02
N LEU A 220 14.67 -4.49 16.56
CA LEU A 220 13.46 -4.97 15.88
C LEU A 220 13.79 -5.74 14.60
N SER A 221 14.64 -5.19 13.73
CA SER A 221 14.99 -5.80 12.44
C SER A 221 15.76 -7.12 12.58
N THR A 222 16.55 -7.24 13.64
CA THR A 222 17.33 -8.45 13.95
C THR A 222 16.45 -9.55 14.57
N ALA A 223 15.52 -9.17 15.47
CA ALA A 223 14.62 -10.11 16.14
C ALA A 223 13.46 -10.58 15.24
N LEU A 224 13.10 -9.80 14.24
CA LEU A 224 12.05 -10.19 13.30
C LEU A 224 12.51 -11.40 12.46
N PRO A 225 11.68 -12.46 12.32
CA PRO A 225 12.06 -13.63 11.54
C PRO A 225 12.52 -13.30 10.12
N ALA A 226 13.49 -14.03 9.62
CA ALA A 226 14.07 -13.80 8.29
C ALA A 226 12.98 -13.81 7.19
N GLY A 227 13.11 -12.92 6.22
CA GLY A 227 12.17 -12.78 5.11
C GLY A 227 10.88 -12.02 5.41
N ARG A 228 10.65 -11.61 6.68
CA ARG A 228 9.49 -10.75 7.02
C ARG A 228 9.73 -9.32 6.54
N PRO A 229 8.70 -8.66 6.00
CA PRO A 229 8.82 -7.28 5.52
C PRO A 229 9.02 -6.28 6.67
N LEU A 230 9.79 -5.25 6.38
CA LEU A 230 10.06 -4.10 7.23
C LEU A 230 9.78 -2.81 6.47
N HIS A 231 8.90 -1.97 7.00
CA HIS A 231 8.57 -0.68 6.39
C HIS A 231 8.94 0.47 7.32
N ILE A 232 9.30 1.62 6.76
CA ILE A 232 9.64 2.83 7.52
C ILE A 232 9.27 4.07 6.71
N HIS A 233 8.61 5.07 7.33
CA HIS A 233 8.50 6.41 6.74
C HIS A 233 9.86 7.11 6.81
N ILE A 234 10.30 7.70 5.71
CA ILE A 234 11.59 8.37 5.68
C ILE A 234 11.63 9.49 4.64
N ALA A 235 12.24 10.61 5.01
CA ALA A 235 12.46 11.76 4.14
C ALA A 235 11.19 12.25 3.41
N GLU A 236 10.03 12.12 4.08
CA GLU A 236 8.73 12.53 3.56
C GLU A 236 8.65 14.06 3.38
N GLN A 237 9.05 14.80 4.42
CA GLN A 237 8.99 16.25 4.50
C GLN A 237 10.38 16.89 4.53
N GLN A 238 10.53 18.04 3.87
CA GLN A 238 11.77 18.83 3.98
C GLN A 238 12.10 19.22 5.43
N ALA A 239 11.08 19.39 6.28
CA ALA A 239 11.27 19.67 7.70
C ALA A 239 11.94 18.49 8.42
N GLU A 240 11.56 17.25 8.09
CA GLU A 240 12.19 16.04 8.62
C GLU A 240 13.66 15.96 8.23
N VAL A 241 13.98 16.23 6.95
CA VAL A 241 15.38 16.25 6.46
C VAL A 241 16.21 17.26 7.25
N ARG A 242 15.70 18.50 7.43
CA ARG A 242 16.39 19.52 8.22
C ARG A 242 16.59 19.10 9.67
N GLN A 243 15.55 18.59 10.34
CA GLN A 243 15.65 18.12 11.72
C GLN A 243 16.64 16.97 11.88
N CYS A 244 16.70 16.05 10.91
CA CYS A 244 17.68 14.96 10.90
C CYS A 244 19.11 15.48 10.76
N LEU A 245 19.35 16.41 9.84
CA LEU A 245 20.66 17.08 9.67
C LEU A 245 21.08 17.81 10.94
N ASP A 246 20.16 18.50 11.61
CA ASP A 246 20.44 19.21 12.86
C ASP A 246 20.78 18.25 14.00
N ALA A 247 20.03 17.16 14.14
CA ALA A 247 20.19 16.20 15.23
C ALA A 247 21.32 15.19 14.99
N LEU A 248 21.38 14.59 13.78
CA LEU A 248 22.23 13.45 13.46
C LEU A 248 23.39 13.80 12.52
N LYS A 249 23.47 15.04 12.02
CA LYS A 249 24.48 15.56 11.07
C LYS A 249 24.55 14.78 9.75
N ARG A 250 23.50 14.06 9.42
CA ARG A 250 23.32 13.29 8.17
C ARG A 250 21.88 13.39 7.71
N ARG A 251 21.66 13.17 6.40
CA ARG A 251 20.33 13.08 5.83
C ARG A 251 19.64 11.75 6.26
N PRO A 252 18.30 11.67 6.27
CA PRO A 252 17.60 10.51 6.81
C PRO A 252 17.96 9.20 6.12
N VAL A 253 17.90 9.14 4.77
CA VAL A 253 18.19 7.91 4.02
C VAL A 253 19.67 7.59 4.08
N GLN A 254 20.54 8.58 3.97
CA GLN A 254 21.98 8.41 4.17
C GLN A 254 22.28 7.76 5.53
N TYR A 255 21.69 8.32 6.62
CA TYR A 255 21.88 7.79 7.98
C TYR A 255 21.42 6.34 8.11
N LEU A 256 20.26 6.03 7.57
CA LEU A 256 19.70 4.67 7.61
C LEU A 256 20.60 3.67 6.87
N LEU A 257 21.06 4.03 5.66
CA LEU A 257 21.93 3.19 4.83
C LEU A 257 23.35 3.02 5.38
N ASP A 258 23.86 4.05 6.11
CA ASP A 258 25.20 3.98 6.73
C ASP A 258 25.22 3.03 7.93
N GLU A 259 24.14 3.00 8.70
CA GLU A 259 24.12 2.40 10.03
C GLU A 259 23.42 1.03 10.08
N LEU A 260 22.58 0.72 9.08
CA LEU A 260 21.82 -0.54 9.00
C LEU A 260 22.07 -1.24 7.67
N GLY A 261 22.05 -2.57 7.72
CA GLY A 261 22.03 -3.39 6.52
C GLY A 261 20.65 -3.38 5.88
N ILE A 262 20.36 -2.33 5.10
CA ILE A 262 19.11 -2.24 4.35
C ILE A 262 19.17 -3.19 3.17
N ASP A 263 18.16 -4.04 3.05
CA ASP A 263 18.08 -5.12 2.05
C ASP A 263 16.68 -5.20 1.41
N ALA A 264 16.45 -6.23 0.63
CA ALA A 264 15.19 -6.46 -0.11
C ALA A 264 13.94 -6.64 0.79
N ARG A 265 14.07 -6.78 2.11
CA ARG A 265 12.93 -6.83 3.04
C ARG A 265 12.37 -5.45 3.37
N TRP A 266 13.14 -4.39 3.08
CA TRP A 266 12.77 -3.04 3.45
C TRP A 266 11.92 -2.35 2.39
N CYS A 267 10.92 -1.61 2.87
CA CYS A 267 10.18 -0.62 2.11
C CYS A 267 10.39 0.75 2.77
N LEU A 268 11.03 1.66 2.06
CA LEU A 268 11.24 3.04 2.46
C LEU A 268 10.08 3.87 1.91
N VAL A 269 9.11 4.17 2.80
CA VAL A 269 7.87 4.85 2.41
C VAL A 269 8.16 6.33 2.19
N HIS A 270 7.60 6.87 1.12
CA HIS A 270 7.79 8.19 0.53
C HIS A 270 9.19 8.37 -0.07
N ALA A 271 10.23 8.48 0.76
CA ALA A 271 11.58 8.80 0.30
C ALA A 271 11.59 10.01 -0.67
N THR A 272 10.69 10.99 -0.45
CA THR A 272 10.40 12.09 -1.37
C THR A 272 11.62 12.98 -1.60
N HIS A 273 12.38 13.23 -0.53
CA HIS A 273 13.48 14.19 -0.53
C HIS A 273 14.85 13.51 -0.48
N LEU A 274 15.24 12.87 -1.57
CA LEU A 274 16.57 12.26 -1.75
C LEU A 274 17.52 13.22 -2.48
N ASP A 275 18.80 13.14 -2.16
CA ASP A 275 19.87 13.65 -3.03
C ASP A 275 20.40 12.53 -3.96
N ASP A 276 21.33 12.90 -4.86
CA ASP A 276 21.82 11.97 -5.88
C ASP A 276 22.55 10.75 -5.28
N ASP A 277 23.28 10.92 -4.16
CA ASP A 277 23.92 9.80 -3.45
C ASP A 277 22.90 8.88 -2.82
N GLU A 278 21.89 9.42 -2.14
CA GLU A 278 20.80 8.66 -1.55
C GLU A 278 20.00 7.89 -2.63
N VAL A 279 19.75 8.51 -3.78
CA VAL A 279 19.09 7.86 -4.93
C VAL A 279 19.88 6.65 -5.41
N ALA A 280 21.18 6.80 -5.67
CA ALA A 280 22.03 5.73 -6.17
C ALA A 280 22.16 4.58 -5.15
N ARG A 281 22.33 4.90 -3.87
CA ARG A 281 22.52 3.92 -2.79
C ARG A 281 21.22 3.19 -2.46
N LEU A 282 20.07 3.88 -2.43
CA LEU A 282 18.77 3.25 -2.23
C LEU A 282 18.48 2.28 -3.39
N ALA A 283 18.69 2.69 -4.63
CA ALA A 283 18.52 1.81 -5.78
C ALA A 283 19.39 0.55 -5.69
N ALA A 284 20.64 0.68 -5.24
CA ALA A 284 21.60 -0.42 -5.10
C ALA A 284 21.30 -1.35 -3.91
N SER A 285 20.54 -0.91 -2.89
CA SER A 285 20.26 -1.68 -1.68
C SER A 285 19.32 -2.86 -1.89
N GLY A 286 18.54 -2.84 -2.96
CA GLY A 286 17.47 -3.79 -3.24
C GLY A 286 16.18 -3.52 -2.45
N ALA A 287 16.13 -2.50 -1.60
CA ALA A 287 14.92 -2.06 -0.93
C ALA A 287 13.93 -1.41 -1.91
N ILE A 288 12.66 -1.37 -1.51
CA ILE A 288 11.59 -0.77 -2.31
C ILE A 288 11.35 0.67 -1.87
N ALA A 289 11.27 1.60 -2.83
CA ALA A 289 10.69 2.92 -2.60
C ALA A 289 9.16 2.79 -2.60
N GLY A 290 8.53 3.10 -1.47
CA GLY A 290 7.07 3.02 -1.30
C GLY A 290 6.43 4.36 -1.57
N LEU A 291 5.94 4.60 -2.79
CA LEU A 291 5.43 5.89 -3.22
C LEU A 291 3.93 6.00 -2.98
N CYS A 292 3.49 7.15 -2.48
CA CYS A 292 2.08 7.43 -2.19
C CYS A 292 1.62 8.73 -2.88
N PRO A 293 1.61 8.78 -4.22
CA PRO A 293 1.51 10.02 -4.99
C PRO A 293 0.29 10.88 -4.67
N THR A 294 -0.87 10.29 -4.40
CA THR A 294 -2.07 11.06 -4.06
C THR A 294 -1.97 11.69 -2.68
N THR A 295 -1.40 10.99 -1.70
CA THR A 295 -1.14 11.55 -0.36
C THR A 295 -0.04 12.60 -0.40
N GLU A 296 1.06 12.34 -1.08
CA GLU A 296 2.18 13.28 -1.26
C GLU A 296 1.71 14.59 -1.92
N ALA A 297 0.77 14.49 -2.88
CA ALA A 297 0.14 15.65 -3.50
C ALA A 297 -0.83 16.37 -2.54
N ASN A 298 -1.64 15.63 -1.76
CA ASN A 298 -2.60 16.18 -0.81
C ASN A 298 -1.92 16.90 0.35
N LEU A 299 -0.81 16.35 0.87
CA LEU A 299 -0.05 16.93 1.99
C LEU A 299 0.99 17.96 1.54
N GLY A 300 1.22 18.09 0.23
CA GLY A 300 2.19 19.02 -0.31
C GLY A 300 3.64 18.61 0.01
N ASP A 301 3.93 17.32 0.06
CA ASP A 301 5.25 16.78 0.41
C ASP A 301 6.30 17.13 -0.63
N GLY A 302 5.96 16.97 -1.90
CA GLY A 302 6.84 17.16 -3.03
C GLY A 302 6.79 16.01 -4.02
N LEU A 303 7.79 15.93 -4.89
CA LEU A 303 7.88 14.89 -5.91
C LEU A 303 9.13 14.02 -5.69
N PHE A 304 8.93 12.71 -5.65
CA PHE A 304 10.01 11.74 -5.62
C PHE A 304 10.89 11.86 -6.87
N PRO A 305 12.22 11.75 -6.78
CA PRO A 305 13.14 11.83 -7.93
C PRO A 305 13.08 10.55 -8.79
N LEU A 306 11.94 10.32 -9.43
CA LEU A 306 11.61 9.07 -10.12
C LEU A 306 12.60 8.76 -11.25
N GLU A 307 12.87 9.72 -12.13
CA GLU A 307 13.71 9.47 -13.30
C GLU A 307 15.15 9.02 -12.95
N PRO A 308 15.90 9.73 -12.10
CA PRO A 308 17.23 9.28 -11.70
C PRO A 308 17.18 7.96 -10.90
N PHE A 309 16.13 7.72 -10.10
CA PHE A 309 15.97 6.47 -9.38
C PHE A 309 15.77 5.26 -10.32
N LEU A 310 14.93 5.41 -11.36
CA LEU A 310 14.76 4.38 -12.39
C LEU A 310 16.03 4.16 -13.21
N ALA A 311 16.73 5.23 -13.55
CA ALA A 311 18.01 5.16 -14.27
C ALA A 311 19.08 4.40 -13.46
N ALA A 312 19.04 4.47 -12.13
CA ALA A 312 19.88 3.71 -11.21
C ALA A 312 19.41 2.26 -10.98
N GLY A 313 18.31 1.83 -11.61
CA GLY A 313 17.76 0.47 -11.48
C GLY A 313 16.93 0.28 -10.20
N GLY A 314 16.49 1.34 -9.56
CA GLY A 314 15.69 1.29 -8.35
C GLY A 314 14.30 0.70 -8.57
N ALA A 315 13.78 -0.02 -7.57
CA ALA A 315 12.47 -0.64 -7.59
C ALA A 315 11.49 0.14 -6.69
N PHE A 316 10.26 0.33 -7.18
CA PHE A 316 9.21 1.03 -6.43
C PHE A 316 7.88 0.27 -6.46
N GLY A 317 7.02 0.59 -5.51
CA GLY A 317 5.62 0.23 -5.55
C GLY A 317 4.76 1.42 -5.12
N ILE A 318 3.43 1.27 -5.14
CA ILE A 318 2.48 2.33 -4.82
C ILE A 318 1.62 1.99 -3.61
N GLY A 319 1.26 3.02 -2.84
CA GLY A 319 0.38 2.94 -1.69
C GLY A 319 -0.65 4.08 -1.68
N SER A 320 -1.79 3.86 -1.01
CA SER A 320 -2.85 4.87 -0.86
C SER A 320 -2.73 5.71 0.42
N ASP A 321 -1.91 5.28 1.35
CA ASP A 321 -1.50 5.93 2.61
C ASP A 321 -2.67 6.54 3.39
N SER A 322 -2.96 7.85 3.26
CA SER A 322 -4.03 8.55 4.00
C SER A 322 -5.43 8.39 3.38
N HIS A 323 -5.54 7.68 2.27
CA HIS A 323 -6.80 7.29 1.61
C HIS A 323 -7.62 8.45 1.03
N VAL A 324 -6.98 9.47 0.51
CA VAL A 324 -7.61 10.45 -0.38
C VAL A 324 -7.98 9.82 -1.72
N SER A 325 -7.27 8.76 -2.12
CA SER A 325 -7.63 7.86 -3.21
C SER A 325 -7.55 6.38 -2.76
N HIS A 326 -8.27 5.50 -3.48
CA HIS A 326 -8.23 4.05 -3.31
C HIS A 326 -7.93 3.34 -4.64
N SER A 327 -7.46 4.10 -5.63
CA SER A 327 -7.30 3.64 -7.01
C SER A 327 -5.84 3.54 -7.40
N PRO A 328 -5.31 2.34 -7.73
CA PRO A 328 -3.95 2.22 -8.26
C PRO A 328 -3.75 3.01 -9.55
N ILE A 329 -4.82 3.21 -10.33
CA ILE A 329 -4.79 3.99 -11.56
C ILE A 329 -4.49 5.45 -11.26
N GLU A 330 -5.10 6.00 -10.22
CA GLU A 330 -4.88 7.38 -9.81
C GLU A 330 -3.48 7.58 -9.26
N GLU A 331 -2.97 6.66 -8.43
CA GLU A 331 -1.59 6.70 -7.93
C GLU A 331 -0.58 6.71 -9.09
N LEU A 332 -0.70 5.79 -10.04
CA LEU A 332 0.19 5.72 -11.21
C LEU A 332 0.09 6.95 -12.10
N ARG A 333 -1.12 7.50 -12.27
CA ARG A 333 -1.36 8.71 -13.06
C ARG A 333 -0.71 9.93 -12.41
N TRP A 334 -0.87 10.12 -11.09
CA TRP A 334 -0.25 11.21 -10.35
C TRP A 334 1.28 11.10 -10.35
N LEU A 335 1.80 9.88 -10.18
CA LEU A 335 3.25 9.63 -10.25
C LEU A 335 3.83 10.14 -11.58
N GLU A 336 3.23 9.76 -12.70
CA GLU A 336 3.69 10.20 -14.03
C GLU A 336 3.41 11.69 -14.29
N TYR A 337 2.24 12.20 -13.90
CA TYR A 337 1.88 13.60 -14.16
C TYR A 337 2.71 14.57 -13.33
N GLY A 338 3.04 14.25 -12.11
CA GLY A 338 3.98 15.01 -11.29
C GLY A 338 5.32 15.18 -12.00
N GLN A 339 5.88 14.08 -12.53
CA GLN A 339 7.14 14.12 -13.28
C GLN A 339 7.02 14.94 -14.57
N ARG A 340 5.90 14.80 -15.31
CA ARG A 340 5.67 15.63 -16.54
C ARG A 340 5.67 17.11 -16.23
N LEU A 341 4.98 17.51 -15.18
CA LEU A 341 4.91 18.91 -14.74
C LEU A 341 6.27 19.44 -14.32
N GLN A 342 7.02 18.66 -13.54
CA GLN A 342 8.36 19.03 -13.06
C GLN A 342 9.35 19.20 -14.21
N HIS A 343 9.38 18.25 -15.15
CA HIS A 343 10.36 18.21 -16.25
C HIS A 343 9.88 18.90 -17.54
N GLN A 344 8.63 19.40 -17.58
CA GLN A 344 8.01 20.03 -18.78
C GLN A 344 8.13 19.16 -20.04
N ARG A 345 7.99 17.84 -19.89
CA ARG A 345 8.04 16.86 -20.98
C ARG A 345 7.06 15.72 -20.73
N ARG A 346 6.75 14.96 -21.77
CA ARG A 346 5.85 13.80 -21.70
C ARG A 346 6.63 12.48 -21.55
N ASN A 347 5.94 11.44 -21.04
CA ASN A 347 6.41 10.07 -21.00
C ASN A 347 7.76 9.93 -20.28
N VAL A 348 7.75 10.26 -18.98
CA VAL A 348 8.95 10.27 -18.15
C VAL A 348 9.26 8.86 -17.60
N ALA A 349 8.24 8.16 -17.10
CA ALA A 349 8.39 6.80 -16.55
C ALA A 349 8.44 5.76 -17.69
N VAL A 350 9.59 5.66 -18.34
CA VAL A 350 9.89 4.69 -19.42
C VAL A 350 11.34 4.23 -19.32
N THR A 351 11.63 3.07 -19.92
CA THR A 351 13.00 2.59 -20.13
C THR A 351 13.27 2.43 -21.65
N ARG A 352 14.48 2.02 -22.00
CA ARG A 352 14.82 1.69 -23.40
C ARG A 352 14.03 0.49 -23.89
N GLU A 353 13.80 -0.47 -23.02
CA GLU A 353 13.12 -1.74 -23.28
C GLU A 353 11.60 -1.59 -23.26
N GLN A 354 11.06 -0.77 -22.34
CA GLN A 354 9.63 -0.53 -22.19
C GLN A 354 9.30 0.94 -22.38
N ARG A 355 8.81 1.27 -23.58
CA ARG A 355 8.47 2.65 -23.99
C ARG A 355 7.02 3.05 -23.73
N ASN A 356 6.16 2.09 -23.36
CA ASN A 356 4.79 2.36 -22.98
C ASN A 356 4.74 2.69 -21.49
N VAL A 357 4.37 3.92 -21.14
CA VAL A 357 4.31 4.40 -19.75
C VAL A 357 3.33 3.58 -18.91
N GLY A 358 2.15 3.26 -19.45
CA GLY A 358 1.14 2.46 -18.73
C GLY A 358 1.65 1.07 -18.38
N ASP A 359 2.28 0.39 -19.34
CA ASP A 359 2.85 -0.95 -19.14
C ASP A 359 4.00 -0.92 -18.14
N TYR A 360 4.90 0.06 -18.29
CA TYR A 360 6.03 0.20 -17.39
C TYR A 360 5.60 0.44 -15.95
N LEU A 361 4.76 1.45 -15.72
CA LEU A 361 4.29 1.82 -14.38
C LEU A 361 3.54 0.66 -13.70
N TRP A 362 2.65 0.00 -14.45
CA TRP A 362 1.87 -1.11 -13.91
C TRP A 362 2.76 -2.28 -13.49
N GLN A 363 3.67 -2.72 -14.37
CA GLN A 363 4.56 -3.83 -14.08
C GLN A 363 5.57 -3.53 -12.98
N ALA A 364 6.15 -2.32 -12.97
CA ALA A 364 7.08 -1.90 -11.93
C ALA A 364 6.39 -1.86 -10.55
N ALA A 365 5.18 -1.26 -10.47
CA ALA A 365 4.42 -1.22 -9.23
C ALA A 365 4.00 -2.61 -8.73
N LEU A 366 3.64 -3.53 -9.64
CA LEU A 366 3.37 -4.94 -9.29
C LEU A 366 4.60 -5.62 -8.68
N GLY A 367 5.76 -5.44 -9.30
CA GLY A 367 7.02 -6.05 -8.84
C GLY A 367 7.43 -5.54 -7.46
N GLY A 368 7.49 -4.21 -7.30
CA GLY A 368 7.85 -3.59 -6.03
C GLY A 368 6.83 -3.87 -4.92
N GLY A 369 5.53 -3.81 -5.26
CA GLY A 369 4.47 -4.15 -4.32
C GLY A 369 4.55 -5.59 -3.85
N ALA A 370 4.77 -6.55 -4.75
CA ALA A 370 4.91 -7.97 -4.41
C ALA A 370 6.08 -8.20 -3.43
N GLN A 371 7.23 -7.55 -3.68
CA GLN A 371 8.38 -7.63 -2.79
C GLN A 371 8.07 -7.04 -1.41
N ALA A 372 7.48 -5.84 -1.36
CA ALA A 372 7.17 -5.12 -0.13
C ALA A 372 6.18 -5.87 0.79
N THR A 373 5.28 -6.69 0.23
CA THR A 373 4.32 -7.47 1.02
C THR A 373 4.91 -8.73 1.66
N GLY A 374 6.02 -9.25 1.15
CA GLY A 374 6.51 -10.59 1.50
C GLY A 374 5.58 -11.73 1.06
N ARG A 375 4.56 -11.47 0.20
CA ARG A 375 3.56 -12.45 -0.26
C ARG A 375 3.85 -12.91 -1.70
N ARG A 376 3.32 -14.08 -2.06
CA ARG A 376 3.45 -14.65 -3.42
C ARG A 376 2.42 -14.07 -4.39
N VAL A 377 2.43 -12.75 -4.61
CA VAL A 377 1.46 -11.98 -5.42
C VAL A 377 2.14 -11.26 -6.60
N GLY A 378 1.42 -10.42 -7.32
CA GLY A 378 1.94 -9.51 -8.35
C GLY A 378 2.19 -10.14 -9.72
N ALA A 379 1.80 -11.39 -9.94
CA ALA A 379 1.93 -12.02 -11.26
C ALA A 379 0.92 -13.15 -11.47
N LEU A 380 0.45 -13.32 -12.71
CA LEU A 380 -0.33 -14.48 -13.13
C LEU A 380 0.62 -15.61 -13.53
N ALA A 381 1.12 -16.36 -12.55
CA ALA A 381 2.05 -17.46 -12.75
C ALA A 381 1.78 -18.60 -11.77
N ALA A 382 2.11 -19.83 -12.15
CA ALA A 382 2.00 -20.99 -11.26
C ALA A 382 2.80 -20.77 -9.96
N GLY A 383 2.22 -21.13 -8.81
CA GLY A 383 2.78 -20.92 -7.48
C GLY A 383 2.54 -19.54 -6.88
N LYS A 384 1.95 -18.60 -7.61
CA LYS A 384 1.47 -17.30 -7.10
C LYS A 384 0.03 -17.42 -6.62
N ARG A 385 -0.40 -16.46 -5.80
CA ARG A 385 -1.81 -16.34 -5.40
C ARG A 385 -2.70 -16.09 -6.61
N ALA A 386 -3.89 -16.65 -6.62
CA ALA A 386 -4.91 -16.38 -7.61
C ALA A 386 -5.58 -15.04 -7.30
N ASP A 387 -4.84 -13.97 -7.53
CA ASP A 387 -5.21 -12.57 -7.36
C ASP A 387 -5.24 -11.92 -8.74
N LEU A 388 -6.45 -11.66 -9.26
CA LEU A 388 -6.60 -11.16 -10.63
C LEU A 388 -7.77 -10.19 -10.77
N LEU A 389 -7.65 -9.31 -11.76
CA LEU A 389 -8.65 -8.34 -12.16
C LEU A 389 -9.22 -8.74 -13.53
N VAL A 390 -10.53 -8.69 -13.65
CA VAL A 390 -11.21 -8.77 -14.95
C VAL A 390 -11.67 -7.36 -15.32
N LEU A 391 -11.22 -6.85 -16.45
CA LEU A 391 -11.70 -5.57 -16.97
C LEU A 391 -13.03 -5.72 -17.72
N ASP A 392 -13.82 -4.66 -17.75
CA ASP A 392 -15.03 -4.57 -18.58
C ASP A 392 -14.64 -4.40 -20.05
N GLY A 393 -14.51 -5.50 -20.76
CA GLY A 393 -14.16 -5.51 -22.20
C GLY A 393 -15.19 -4.87 -23.12
N GLN A 394 -16.39 -4.54 -22.61
CA GLN A 394 -17.43 -3.83 -23.37
C GLN A 394 -17.35 -2.31 -23.19
N HIS A 395 -16.47 -1.83 -22.30
CA HIS A 395 -16.33 -0.41 -22.07
C HIS A 395 -15.71 0.30 -23.31
N PRO A 396 -16.25 1.46 -23.73
CA PRO A 396 -15.76 2.16 -24.94
C PRO A 396 -14.26 2.46 -24.94
N ASN A 397 -13.64 2.65 -23.79
CA ASN A 397 -12.19 2.87 -23.69
C ASN A 397 -11.37 1.64 -24.11
N LEU A 398 -11.96 0.44 -24.15
CA LEU A 398 -11.30 -0.80 -24.54
C LEU A 398 -11.76 -1.32 -25.89
N ASP A 399 -12.67 -0.62 -26.59
CA ASP A 399 -13.12 -1.03 -27.91
C ASP A 399 -12.02 -0.84 -28.97
N GLY A 400 -11.73 -1.89 -29.72
CA GLY A 400 -10.73 -1.89 -30.79
C GLY A 400 -9.27 -1.69 -30.35
N VAL A 401 -8.95 -1.78 -29.05
CA VAL A 401 -7.58 -1.59 -28.56
C VAL A 401 -6.69 -2.79 -28.86
N ARG A 402 -5.42 -2.52 -29.14
CA ARG A 402 -4.37 -3.54 -29.16
C ARG A 402 -3.91 -3.86 -27.74
N ASP A 403 -3.32 -5.04 -27.55
CA ASP A 403 -2.83 -5.49 -26.23
C ASP A 403 -1.87 -4.48 -25.57
N ASP A 404 -0.99 -3.87 -26.37
CA ASP A 404 -0.01 -2.85 -25.94
C ASP A 404 -0.62 -1.46 -25.63
N GLU A 405 -1.91 -1.27 -25.83
CA GLU A 405 -2.63 -0.01 -25.53
C GLU A 405 -3.50 -0.12 -24.27
N VAL A 406 -3.81 -1.33 -23.80
CA VAL A 406 -4.76 -1.57 -22.71
C VAL A 406 -4.38 -0.83 -21.43
N LEU A 407 -3.14 -0.94 -20.97
CA LEU A 407 -2.69 -0.28 -19.73
C LEU A 407 -2.57 1.23 -19.90
N GLY A 408 -2.20 1.71 -21.10
CA GLY A 408 -2.24 3.13 -21.41
C GLY A 408 -3.65 3.71 -21.32
N ARG A 409 -4.66 2.97 -21.87
CA ARG A 409 -6.07 3.35 -21.75
C ARG A 409 -6.57 3.28 -20.29
N LEU A 410 -6.22 2.22 -19.57
CA LEU A 410 -6.60 2.04 -18.19
C LEU A 410 -6.11 3.21 -17.31
N VAL A 411 -4.84 3.59 -17.44
CA VAL A 411 -4.24 4.61 -16.59
C VAL A 411 -4.58 6.03 -17.02
N PHE A 412 -4.64 6.33 -18.34
CA PHE A 412 -4.67 7.71 -18.83
C PHE A 412 -5.95 8.13 -19.57
N CYS A 413 -6.95 7.24 -19.69
CA CYS A 413 -8.17 7.54 -20.44
C CYS A 413 -9.40 7.64 -19.53
N GLY A 414 -9.65 8.83 -18.99
CA GLY A 414 -10.84 9.10 -18.15
C GLY A 414 -10.69 8.66 -16.70
N ASN A 415 -11.81 8.65 -15.97
CA ASN A 415 -11.88 8.36 -14.55
C ASN A 415 -12.82 7.17 -14.23
N ASP A 416 -13.38 6.53 -15.26
CA ASP A 416 -14.23 5.38 -15.06
C ASP A 416 -13.41 4.19 -14.54
N ASN A 417 -13.97 3.48 -13.57
CA ASN A 417 -13.35 2.27 -13.08
C ASN A 417 -13.66 1.10 -14.03
N LEU A 418 -12.67 0.68 -14.79
CA LEU A 418 -12.80 -0.44 -15.73
C LEU A 418 -12.70 -1.82 -15.07
N VAL A 419 -12.42 -1.90 -13.77
CA VAL A 419 -12.35 -3.17 -13.03
C VAL A 419 -13.78 -3.66 -12.77
N ARG A 420 -14.20 -4.70 -13.49
CA ARG A 420 -15.53 -5.30 -13.37
C ARG A 420 -15.61 -6.35 -12.28
N ASP A 421 -14.66 -7.30 -12.28
CA ASP A 421 -14.65 -8.39 -11.32
C ASP A 421 -13.23 -8.54 -10.73
N VAL A 422 -13.16 -8.96 -9.47
CA VAL A 422 -11.89 -9.20 -8.76
C VAL A 422 -11.93 -10.56 -8.08
N LEU A 423 -10.94 -11.38 -8.39
CA LEU A 423 -10.64 -12.60 -7.68
C LEU A 423 -9.46 -12.32 -6.73
N CYS A 424 -9.61 -12.64 -5.46
CA CYS A 424 -8.57 -12.49 -4.45
C CYS A 424 -8.44 -13.80 -3.65
N GLY A 425 -7.24 -14.37 -3.64
CA GLY A 425 -7.00 -15.66 -3.00
C GLY A 425 -7.90 -16.79 -3.52
N GLY A 426 -8.24 -16.75 -4.80
CA GLY A 426 -9.09 -17.76 -5.45
C GLY A 426 -10.59 -17.59 -5.21
N HIS A 427 -11.03 -16.49 -4.56
CA HIS A 427 -12.43 -16.18 -4.30
C HIS A 427 -12.87 -14.90 -5.03
N TRP A 428 -14.04 -14.92 -5.65
CA TRP A 428 -14.63 -13.72 -6.25
C TRP A 428 -15.12 -12.79 -5.14
N VAL A 429 -14.44 -11.68 -4.95
CA VAL A 429 -14.73 -10.66 -3.92
C VAL A 429 -15.44 -9.43 -4.48
N VAL A 430 -15.26 -9.16 -5.79
CA VAL A 430 -15.99 -8.14 -6.53
C VAL A 430 -16.61 -8.78 -7.78
N GLN A 431 -17.88 -8.47 -8.06
CA GLN A 431 -18.60 -8.91 -9.25
C GLN A 431 -19.46 -7.77 -9.79
N GLY A 432 -19.35 -7.47 -11.08
CA GLY A 432 -20.07 -6.37 -11.70
C GLY A 432 -19.74 -5.01 -11.05
N GLY A 433 -18.49 -4.78 -10.63
CA GLY A 433 -18.06 -3.55 -9.97
C GLY A 433 -18.50 -3.40 -8.51
N ARG A 434 -19.15 -4.42 -7.93
CA ARG A 434 -19.69 -4.38 -6.57
C ARG A 434 -19.03 -5.43 -5.69
N HIS A 435 -18.57 -5.04 -4.49
CA HIS A 435 -18.06 -5.98 -3.51
C HIS A 435 -19.17 -6.87 -2.94
N VAL A 436 -18.90 -8.17 -2.79
CA VAL A 436 -19.92 -9.17 -2.39
C VAL A 436 -20.54 -8.90 -1.02
N ALA A 437 -19.83 -8.30 -0.09
CA ALA A 437 -20.31 -7.92 1.25
C ALA A 437 -20.55 -6.41 1.41
N GLN A 438 -20.69 -5.65 0.32
CA GLN A 438 -20.69 -4.17 0.33
C GLN A 438 -21.70 -3.57 1.30
N ASP A 439 -22.95 -4.08 1.33
CA ASP A 439 -24.01 -3.45 2.14
C ASP A 439 -23.76 -3.61 3.64
N ALA A 440 -23.36 -4.80 4.06
CA ALA A 440 -23.04 -5.07 5.47
C ALA A 440 -21.82 -4.28 5.96
N ILE A 441 -20.78 -4.20 5.13
CA ILE A 441 -19.57 -3.42 5.43
C ILE A 441 -19.91 -1.95 5.51
N ALA A 442 -20.61 -1.39 4.51
CA ALA A 442 -20.98 0.03 4.47
C ALA A 442 -21.93 0.42 5.62
N GLN A 443 -22.80 -0.48 6.08
CA GLN A 443 -23.66 -0.21 7.23
C GLN A 443 -22.84 -0.02 8.51
N ARG A 444 -21.90 -0.92 8.80
CA ARG A 444 -21.01 -0.83 9.97
C ARG A 444 -20.11 0.42 9.91
N TYR A 445 -19.58 0.74 8.75
CA TYR A 445 -18.78 1.95 8.55
C TYR A 445 -19.58 3.22 8.83
N ARG A 446 -20.80 3.35 8.26
CA ARG A 446 -21.67 4.51 8.50
C ARG A 446 -22.01 4.70 9.96
N GLN A 447 -22.27 3.61 10.70
CA GLN A 447 -22.50 3.66 12.13
C GLN A 447 -21.25 4.18 12.85
N ALA A 448 -20.06 3.61 12.61
CA ALA A 448 -18.81 4.04 13.22
C ALA A 448 -18.51 5.52 12.99
N VAL A 449 -18.68 6.01 11.75
CA VAL A 449 -18.42 7.42 11.42
C VAL A 449 -19.43 8.35 12.08
N ARG A 450 -20.72 7.98 12.20
CA ARG A 450 -21.71 8.78 12.91
C ARG A 450 -21.35 8.93 14.39
N GLU A 451 -21.05 7.82 15.06
CA GLU A 451 -20.64 7.82 16.47
C GLU A 451 -19.39 8.70 16.70
N LEU A 452 -18.43 8.68 15.77
CA LEU A 452 -17.22 9.52 15.84
C LEU A 452 -17.50 11.02 15.64
N ARG A 453 -18.62 11.38 15.00
CA ARG A 453 -19.01 12.78 14.74
C ARG A 453 -19.91 13.38 15.83
N GLU A 454 -20.64 12.57 16.57
CA GLU A 454 -21.62 13.01 17.58
C GLU A 454 -20.99 13.48 18.91
N VAL A 455 -19.65 13.53 19.03
CA VAL A 455 -18.95 13.89 20.27
C VAL A 455 -18.15 15.19 20.11
#